data_728f8693738ff1213037cdb1ce735e73
#
_entry.id   728f8693738ff1213037cdb1ce735e73
#
_cell.length_a   1.000
_cell.length_b   1.000
_cell.length_c   1.000
_cell.angle_alpha   90.00
_cell.angle_beta   90.00
_cell.angle_gamma   90.00
#
_symmetry.space_group_name_H-M   'P 1'
#
loop_
_entity.id
_entity.type
_entity.pdbx_description
1 polymer ?
#
loop_
_entity_poly.entity_id
_entity_poly.type
_entity_poly.pdbx_seq_one_letter_code
_entity_poly.pdbx_strand_id
1 'polypeptide(L)'
;MFQRVALEQQQQHSQRSRLVRSSFDEAASHFAPQSLHLIHIDGLHTYAAVKHDLETWLPKLKPGGTILFHDINVRERDFGVWQLWEEIKGMAGVQTVEVLNGHGLGIATYTAAAPAWHTQFNEVAPLLTAKGQLLQQLAQLRPDSTFGEIDQRPYKQQLHQAQAENKYLREHGLRTAVKRLLRR
;
A
#
# COMPACT_ATOMS: atom_id res chain seq x y z
N MET A 1 -3.70 -1.45 -19.33
CA MET A 1 -4.87 -0.82 -18.69
C MET A 1 -4.44 0.17 -17.60
N PHE A 2 -3.58 -0.19 -16.65
CA PHE A 2 -3.10 0.71 -15.57
C PHE A 2 -2.43 1.99 -16.04
N GLN A 3 -1.56 1.93 -17.06
CA GLN A 3 -0.90 3.13 -17.60
C GLN A 3 -1.90 4.15 -18.17
N ARG A 4 -3.00 3.69 -18.76
CA ARG A 4 -4.03 4.56 -19.33
C ARG A 4 -4.82 5.29 -18.23
N VAL A 5 -5.24 4.55 -17.19
CA VAL A 5 -5.94 5.14 -16.04
C VAL A 5 -5.06 6.13 -15.29
N ALA A 6 -3.77 5.80 -15.09
CA ALA A 6 -2.82 6.69 -14.44
C ALA A 6 -2.57 7.96 -15.25
N LEU A 7 -2.47 7.86 -16.59
CA LEU A 7 -2.31 9.02 -17.49
C LEU A 7 -3.58 9.88 -17.53
N GLU A 8 -4.76 9.27 -17.56
CA GLU A 8 -6.04 9.98 -17.51
C GLU A 8 -6.21 10.72 -16.18
N GLN A 9 -5.89 10.09 -15.05
CA GLN A 9 -5.89 10.76 -13.74
C GLN A 9 -4.87 11.90 -13.67
N GLN A 10 -3.68 11.71 -14.21
CA GLN A 10 -2.67 12.76 -14.24
C GLN A 10 -3.11 13.95 -15.11
N GLN A 11 -3.77 13.72 -16.24
CA GLN A 11 -4.32 14.80 -17.09
C GLN A 11 -5.44 15.58 -16.39
N GLN A 12 -6.33 14.89 -15.67
CA GLN A 12 -7.45 15.53 -14.97
C GLN A 12 -7.04 16.28 -13.70
N HIS A 13 -5.96 15.85 -13.04
CA HIS A 13 -5.54 16.34 -11.73
C HIS A 13 -4.08 16.82 -11.69
N SER A 14 -3.49 17.19 -12.84
CA SER A 14 -2.08 17.55 -12.97
C SER A 14 -1.58 18.66 -12.04
N GLN A 15 -2.50 19.54 -11.60
CA GLN A 15 -2.17 20.59 -10.62
C GLN A 15 -2.10 20.09 -9.17
N ARG A 16 -2.65 18.91 -8.86
CA ARG A 16 -2.80 18.37 -7.50
C ARG A 16 -2.22 16.98 -7.32
N SER A 17 -1.91 16.29 -8.41
CA SER A 17 -1.33 14.95 -8.38
C SER A 17 -0.16 14.84 -9.34
N ARG A 18 0.84 14.07 -8.94
CA ARG A 18 2.00 13.75 -9.75
C ARG A 18 2.24 12.24 -9.72
N LEU A 19 2.25 11.60 -10.88
CA LEU A 19 2.67 10.22 -11.01
C LEU A 19 4.20 10.19 -11.14
N VAL A 20 4.85 9.47 -10.22
CA VAL A 20 6.30 9.21 -10.26
C VAL A 20 6.52 7.75 -10.58
N ARG A 21 7.15 7.45 -11.71
CA ARG A 21 7.52 6.10 -12.11
C ARG A 21 8.93 5.80 -11.62
N SER A 22 9.04 5.27 -10.41
CA SER A 22 10.30 4.87 -9.78
C SER A 22 10.05 3.77 -8.76
N SER A 23 11.11 3.20 -8.19
CA SER A 23 10.99 2.43 -6.95
C SER A 23 10.61 3.34 -5.78
N PHE A 24 10.15 2.76 -4.68
CA PHE A 24 9.84 3.52 -3.46
C PHE A 24 11.10 4.16 -2.88
N ASP A 25 12.24 3.47 -2.93
CA ASP A 25 13.53 4.00 -2.45
C ASP A 25 14.01 5.21 -3.26
N GLU A 26 13.93 5.11 -4.58
CA GLU A 26 14.27 6.24 -5.46
C GLU A 26 13.33 7.42 -5.22
N ALA A 27 12.02 7.17 -5.12
CA ALA A 27 11.04 8.20 -4.85
C ALA A 27 11.30 8.91 -3.51
N ALA A 28 11.65 8.17 -2.46
CA ALA A 28 11.90 8.73 -1.12
C ALA A 28 13.01 9.77 -1.11
N SER A 29 14.00 9.68 -2.03
CA SER A 29 15.08 10.65 -2.15
C SER A 29 14.61 12.04 -2.56
N HIS A 30 13.44 12.15 -3.20
CA HIS A 30 12.84 13.40 -3.65
C HIS A 30 11.98 14.12 -2.59
N PHE A 31 11.80 13.50 -1.41
CA PHE A 31 11.03 14.07 -0.32
C PHE A 31 11.94 14.50 0.83
N ALA A 32 11.81 15.74 1.27
CA ALA A 32 12.51 16.23 2.44
C ALA A 32 12.06 15.50 3.72
N PRO A 33 12.89 15.35 4.74
CA PRO A 33 12.47 14.88 6.05
C PRO A 33 11.27 15.70 6.56
N GLN A 34 10.32 15.03 7.22
CA GLN A 34 9.14 15.65 7.84
C GLN A 34 8.34 16.56 6.88
N SER A 35 8.22 16.17 5.60
CA SER A 35 7.48 16.95 4.59
C SER A 35 6.09 16.43 4.31
N LEU A 36 5.79 15.17 4.64
CA LEU A 36 4.54 14.50 4.32
C LEU A 36 3.59 14.47 5.53
N HIS A 37 2.32 14.73 5.31
CA HIS A 37 1.26 14.62 6.33
C HIS A 37 0.62 13.23 6.34
N LEU A 38 0.55 12.61 5.15
CA LEU A 38 -0.07 11.32 4.93
C LEU A 38 0.79 10.49 3.98
N ILE A 39 0.98 9.22 4.30
CA ILE A 39 1.62 8.22 3.45
C ILE A 39 0.66 7.03 3.32
N HIS A 40 0.55 6.44 2.15
CA HIS A 40 -0.17 5.19 1.94
C HIS A 40 0.81 4.14 1.45
N ILE A 41 1.04 3.10 2.25
CA ILE A 41 1.90 1.97 1.92
C ILE A 41 1.02 0.85 1.37
N ASP A 42 1.19 0.58 0.07
CA ASP A 42 0.49 -0.45 -0.69
C ASP A 42 1.44 -0.99 -1.78
N GLY A 43 2.55 -1.56 -1.32
CA GLY A 43 3.63 -2.05 -2.19
C GLY A 43 3.73 -3.57 -2.22
N LEU A 44 4.93 -4.11 -2.02
CA LEU A 44 5.15 -5.55 -1.90
C LEU A 44 4.79 -6.02 -0.48
N HIS A 45 3.85 -6.95 -0.38
CA HIS A 45 3.15 -7.30 0.87
C HIS A 45 3.90 -8.26 1.80
N THR A 46 5.17 -8.64 1.50
CA THR A 46 5.96 -9.45 2.45
C THR A 46 6.35 -8.61 3.68
N TYR A 47 6.50 -9.24 4.83
CA TYR A 47 6.92 -8.55 6.06
C TYR A 47 8.19 -7.72 5.87
N ALA A 48 9.21 -8.30 5.24
CA ALA A 48 10.48 -7.61 5.01
C ALA A 48 10.33 -6.37 4.12
N ALA A 49 9.50 -6.45 3.08
CA ALA A 49 9.29 -5.33 2.15
C ALA A 49 8.50 -4.21 2.81
N VAL A 50 7.38 -4.51 3.46
CA VAL A 50 6.56 -3.47 4.10
C VAL A 50 7.27 -2.82 5.28
N LYS A 51 8.12 -3.57 5.99
CA LYS A 51 8.97 -3.02 7.06
C LYS A 51 10.02 -2.08 6.50
N HIS A 52 10.68 -2.46 5.41
CA HIS A 52 11.62 -1.61 4.68
C HIS A 52 10.96 -0.32 4.19
N ASP A 53 9.75 -0.43 3.62
CA ASP A 53 8.97 0.74 3.19
C ASP A 53 8.65 1.66 4.36
N LEU A 54 8.20 1.11 5.50
CA LEU A 54 7.97 1.90 6.70
C LEU A 54 9.24 2.62 7.17
N GLU A 55 10.36 1.91 7.29
CA GLU A 55 11.65 2.46 7.75
C GLU A 55 12.17 3.56 6.81
N THR A 56 11.96 3.42 5.51
CA THR A 56 12.36 4.38 4.47
C THR A 56 11.50 5.64 4.51
N TRP A 57 10.18 5.50 4.70
CA TRP A 57 9.24 6.60 4.56
C TRP A 57 8.86 7.28 5.87
N LEU A 58 9.00 6.61 7.02
CA LEU A 58 8.70 7.20 8.34
C LEU A 58 9.47 8.50 8.61
N PRO A 59 10.78 8.63 8.26
CA PRO A 59 11.50 9.90 8.43
C PRO A 59 10.96 11.06 7.57
N LYS A 60 10.16 10.76 6.54
CA LYS A 60 9.53 11.77 5.68
C LYS A 60 8.19 12.26 6.24
N LEU A 61 7.61 11.51 7.17
CA LEU A 61 6.35 11.85 7.82
C LEU A 61 6.56 13.00 8.81
N LYS A 62 5.66 13.97 8.81
CA LYS A 62 5.63 15.04 9.81
C LYS A 62 5.27 14.50 11.19
N PRO A 63 5.71 15.13 12.27
CA PRO A 63 5.17 14.87 13.60
C PRO A 63 3.63 14.98 13.60
N GLY A 64 2.94 13.98 14.14
CA GLY A 64 1.47 13.91 14.09
C GLY A 64 0.89 13.49 12.74
N GLY A 65 1.74 13.10 11.79
CA GLY A 65 1.32 12.58 10.49
C GLY A 65 0.79 11.15 10.58
N THR A 66 0.17 10.69 9.49
CA THR A 66 -0.54 9.41 9.43
C THR A 66 0.02 8.53 8.32
N ILE A 67 0.18 7.25 8.60
CA ILE A 67 0.47 6.22 7.59
C ILE A 67 -0.72 5.28 7.48
N LEU A 68 -1.16 5.02 6.25
CA LEU A 68 -2.15 4.01 5.91
C LEU A 68 -1.42 2.75 5.45
N PHE A 69 -1.84 1.60 5.97
CA PHE A 69 -1.34 0.28 5.56
C PHE A 69 -2.47 -0.51 4.94
N HIS A 70 -2.33 -0.88 3.67
CA HIS A 70 -3.27 -1.79 3.01
C HIS A 70 -2.95 -3.25 3.37
N ASP A 71 -3.92 -4.15 3.21
CA ASP A 71 -3.78 -5.60 3.38
C ASP A 71 -3.43 -6.09 4.82
N ILE A 72 -3.78 -5.34 5.84
CA ILE A 72 -3.52 -5.72 7.24
C ILE A 72 -4.28 -6.98 7.70
N ASN A 73 -5.27 -7.43 6.91
CA ASN A 73 -6.11 -8.58 7.21
C ASN A 73 -5.80 -9.82 6.36
N VAL A 74 -4.82 -9.74 5.46
CA VAL A 74 -4.43 -10.83 4.58
C VAL A 74 -3.36 -11.69 5.26
N ARG A 75 -3.67 -12.99 5.48
CA ARG A 75 -2.78 -13.96 6.14
C ARG A 75 -2.39 -15.11 5.24
N GLU A 76 -2.59 -14.97 3.94
CA GLU A 76 -2.33 -15.98 2.94
C GLU A 76 -0.93 -15.83 2.36
N ARG A 77 -0.33 -16.94 1.92
CA ARG A 77 0.99 -16.99 1.27
C ARG A 77 2.09 -16.36 2.14
N ASP A 78 2.89 -15.49 1.51
CA ASP A 78 4.00 -14.74 2.10
C ASP A 78 3.62 -13.32 2.54
N PHE A 79 2.31 -13.00 2.63
CA PHE A 79 1.83 -11.73 3.15
C PHE A 79 2.22 -11.55 4.61
N GLY A 80 2.87 -10.46 4.91
CA GLY A 80 3.39 -10.14 6.24
C GLY A 80 3.03 -8.74 6.74
N VAL A 81 2.15 -8.01 6.01
CA VAL A 81 1.68 -6.68 6.44
C VAL A 81 0.98 -6.78 7.79
N TRP A 82 0.19 -7.83 8.02
CA TRP A 82 -0.48 -8.09 9.29
C TRP A 82 0.48 -8.25 10.47
N GLN A 83 1.68 -8.82 10.24
CA GLN A 83 2.70 -8.97 11.29
C GLN A 83 3.27 -7.62 11.69
N LEU A 84 3.65 -6.80 10.71
CA LEU A 84 4.12 -5.43 10.97
C LEU A 84 3.02 -4.60 11.63
N TRP A 85 1.76 -4.78 11.22
CA TRP A 85 0.64 -4.07 11.81
C TRP A 85 0.46 -4.38 13.31
N GLU A 86 0.61 -5.64 13.71
CA GLU A 86 0.59 -6.01 15.14
C GLU A 86 1.73 -5.33 15.93
N GLU A 87 2.93 -5.21 15.34
CA GLU A 87 4.03 -4.47 15.96
C GLU A 87 3.68 -2.98 16.11
N ILE A 88 3.12 -2.36 15.07
CA ILE A 88 2.73 -0.93 15.08
C ILE A 88 1.69 -0.65 16.15
N LYS A 89 0.70 -1.53 16.35
CA LYS A 89 -0.32 -1.39 17.40
C LYS A 89 0.29 -1.36 18.81
N GLY A 90 1.42 -2.01 18.99
CA GLY A 90 2.16 -2.02 20.27
C GLY A 90 3.13 -0.85 20.46
N MET A 91 3.32 0.01 19.46
CA MET A 91 4.30 1.11 19.54
C MET A 91 3.80 2.24 20.44
N ALA A 92 4.66 2.68 21.37
CA ALA A 92 4.40 3.88 22.15
C ALA A 92 4.38 5.13 21.24
N GLY A 93 3.43 6.04 21.46
CA GLY A 93 3.31 7.26 20.67
C GLY A 93 2.68 7.07 19.28
N VAL A 94 2.04 5.93 19.05
CA VAL A 94 1.25 5.67 17.85
C VAL A 94 -0.19 5.40 18.23
N GLN A 95 -1.12 6.06 17.56
CA GLN A 95 -2.56 5.83 17.68
C GLN A 95 -3.05 5.08 16.44
N THR A 96 -3.78 4.00 16.62
CA THR A 96 -4.20 3.12 15.52
C THR A 96 -5.70 2.98 15.41
N VAL A 97 -6.21 2.87 14.18
CA VAL A 97 -7.58 2.47 13.84
C VAL A 97 -7.54 1.41 12.75
N GLU A 98 -8.45 0.47 12.80
CA GLU A 98 -8.59 -0.60 11.82
C GLU A 98 -9.95 -0.55 11.12
N VAL A 99 -9.98 -0.77 9.81
CA VAL A 99 -11.18 -1.07 9.03
C VAL A 99 -10.98 -2.44 8.40
N LEU A 100 -11.68 -3.46 8.92
CA LEU A 100 -11.37 -4.88 8.67
C LEU A 100 -12.21 -5.54 7.56
N ASN A 101 -12.89 -4.77 6.71
CA ASN A 101 -13.55 -5.35 5.54
C ASN A 101 -12.55 -5.60 4.40
N GLY A 102 -12.81 -6.63 3.60
CA GLY A 102 -11.92 -7.03 2.51
C GLY A 102 -10.52 -7.38 3.01
N HIS A 103 -9.51 -6.80 2.39
CA HIS A 103 -8.11 -7.01 2.77
C HIS A 103 -7.67 -6.20 4.00
N GLY A 104 -8.51 -5.29 4.47
CA GLY A 104 -8.26 -4.45 5.63
C GLY A 104 -7.40 -3.21 5.35
N LEU A 105 -7.67 -2.16 6.14
CA LEU A 105 -6.91 -0.91 6.14
C LEU A 105 -6.53 -0.56 7.57
N GLY A 106 -5.24 -0.46 7.84
CA GLY A 106 -4.69 0.06 9.08
C GLY A 106 -4.36 1.54 8.95
N ILE A 107 -4.71 2.33 9.95
CA ILE A 107 -4.45 3.76 10.04
C ILE A 107 -3.59 4.00 11.27
N ALA A 108 -2.34 4.38 11.11
CA ALA A 108 -1.40 4.67 12.18
C ALA A 108 -1.05 6.15 12.21
N THR A 109 -1.41 6.85 13.28
CA THR A 109 -1.06 8.26 13.49
C THR A 109 0.05 8.36 14.51
N TYR A 110 1.19 8.93 14.13
CA TYR A 110 2.39 9.02 14.93
C TYR A 110 2.34 10.25 15.84
N THR A 111 1.62 10.09 16.94
CA THR A 111 1.42 11.11 17.96
C THR A 111 1.11 10.47 19.32
N ALA A 112 1.55 11.10 20.40
CA ALA A 112 1.26 10.65 21.76
C ALA A 112 -0.22 10.84 22.14
N ALA A 113 -0.90 11.86 21.59
CA ALA A 113 -2.31 12.15 21.84
C ALA A 113 -3.12 12.01 20.55
N ALA A 114 -4.20 11.23 20.60
CA ALA A 114 -5.07 11.04 19.45
C ALA A 114 -5.69 12.38 19.01
N PRO A 115 -5.58 12.77 17.74
CA PRO A 115 -6.27 13.96 17.23
C PRO A 115 -7.79 13.73 17.24
N ALA A 116 -8.57 14.81 17.29
CA ALA A 116 -10.03 14.73 17.39
C ALA A 116 -10.66 13.86 16.28
N TRP A 117 -10.16 13.97 15.04
CA TRP A 117 -10.65 13.16 13.92
C TRP A 117 -10.42 11.66 14.13
N HIS A 118 -9.36 11.27 14.81
CA HIS A 118 -9.02 9.87 15.08
C HIS A 118 -10.05 9.25 16.03
N THR A 119 -10.46 9.98 17.07
CA THR A 119 -11.52 9.55 17.98
C THR A 119 -12.85 9.37 17.22
N GLN A 120 -13.23 10.37 16.40
CA GLN A 120 -14.43 10.29 15.58
C GLN A 120 -14.38 9.12 14.58
N PHE A 121 -13.21 8.87 13.99
CA PHE A 121 -13.07 7.77 13.04
C PHE A 121 -13.15 6.41 13.72
N ASN A 122 -12.64 6.27 14.94
CA ASN A 122 -12.80 5.06 15.76
C ASN A 122 -14.27 4.69 16.00
N GLU A 123 -15.13 5.69 16.17
CA GLU A 123 -16.57 5.47 16.37
C GLU A 123 -17.25 4.94 15.08
N VAL A 124 -16.79 5.37 13.91
CA VAL A 124 -17.41 4.98 12.63
C VAL A 124 -16.74 3.78 11.97
N ALA A 125 -15.51 3.42 12.32
CA ALA A 125 -14.77 2.31 11.73
C ALA A 125 -15.53 0.96 11.82
N PRO A 126 -16.19 0.60 12.92
CA PRO A 126 -17.02 -0.61 12.99
C PRO A 126 -18.18 -0.60 11.99
N LEU A 127 -18.81 0.56 11.77
CA LEU A 127 -19.89 0.69 10.78
C LEU A 127 -19.37 0.55 9.36
N LEU A 128 -18.19 1.09 9.05
CA LEU A 128 -17.53 0.92 7.75
C LEU A 128 -17.18 -0.55 7.51
N THR A 129 -16.66 -1.22 8.51
CA THR A 129 -16.36 -2.67 8.46
C THR A 129 -17.63 -3.48 8.19
N ALA A 130 -18.71 -3.27 8.96
CA ALA A 130 -19.97 -3.97 8.78
C ALA A 130 -20.60 -3.69 7.41
N LYS A 131 -20.59 -2.43 6.95
CA LYS A 131 -21.08 -2.05 5.61
C LYS A 131 -20.28 -2.74 4.51
N GLY A 132 -18.96 -2.78 4.62
CA GLY A 132 -18.08 -3.44 3.64
C GLY A 132 -18.35 -4.95 3.58
N GLN A 133 -18.50 -5.61 4.73
CA GLN A 133 -18.87 -7.03 4.81
C GLN A 133 -20.22 -7.31 4.16
N LEU A 134 -21.23 -6.47 4.43
CA LEU A 134 -22.55 -6.61 3.80
C LEU A 134 -22.48 -6.45 2.27
N LEU A 135 -21.74 -5.46 1.77
CA LEU A 135 -21.55 -5.27 0.33
C LEU A 135 -20.84 -6.47 -0.32
N GLN A 136 -19.86 -7.05 0.37
CA GLN A 136 -19.18 -8.26 -0.09
C GLN A 136 -20.12 -9.47 -0.16
N GLN A 137 -20.98 -9.65 0.85
CA GLN A 137 -22.01 -10.69 0.83
C GLN A 137 -23.02 -10.47 -0.30
N LEU A 138 -23.47 -9.24 -0.52
CA LEU A 138 -24.39 -8.91 -1.62
C LEU A 138 -23.75 -9.15 -3.00
N ALA A 139 -22.47 -8.88 -3.16
CA ALA A 139 -21.73 -9.16 -4.39
C ALA A 139 -21.67 -10.66 -4.68
N GLN A 140 -21.53 -11.51 -3.65
CA GLN A 140 -21.57 -12.97 -3.80
C GLN A 140 -22.94 -13.49 -4.24
N LEU A 141 -24.03 -12.84 -3.84
CA LEU A 141 -25.39 -13.21 -4.21
C LEU A 141 -25.78 -12.74 -5.64
N ARG A 142 -25.00 -11.86 -6.26
CA ARG A 142 -25.21 -11.34 -7.62
C ARG A 142 -23.95 -11.53 -8.46
N PRO A 143 -23.67 -12.77 -8.93
CA PRO A 143 -22.46 -13.06 -9.69
C PRO A 143 -22.34 -12.27 -11.01
N ASP A 144 -23.46 -11.78 -11.55
CA ASP A 144 -23.50 -10.99 -12.79
C ASP A 144 -23.31 -9.47 -12.56
N SER A 145 -23.14 -9.03 -11.32
CA SER A 145 -22.91 -7.62 -11.04
C SER A 145 -21.44 -7.27 -11.29
N THR A 146 -21.20 -6.26 -12.10
CA THR A 146 -19.87 -5.70 -12.43
C THR A 146 -19.08 -5.19 -11.21
N PHE A 147 -19.57 -5.36 -9.99
CA PHE A 147 -18.90 -5.08 -8.72
C PHE A 147 -18.11 -6.27 -8.15
N GLY A 148 -18.24 -7.46 -8.72
CA GLY A 148 -17.52 -8.64 -8.28
C GLY A 148 -16.46 -9.02 -9.32
N GLU A 149 -15.23 -8.97 -8.95
CA GLU A 149 -14.03 -9.36 -9.68
C GLU A 149 -13.44 -8.28 -10.61
N ILE A 150 -12.63 -7.43 -10.02
CA ILE A 150 -11.45 -6.96 -10.74
C ILE A 150 -10.66 -8.22 -11.10
N ASP A 151 -10.64 -8.56 -12.39
CA ASP A 151 -9.89 -9.73 -12.89
C ASP A 151 -8.41 -9.58 -12.48
N GLN A 152 -8.03 -10.25 -11.41
CA GLN A 152 -6.65 -10.20 -10.87
C GLN A 152 -5.67 -11.02 -11.74
N ARG A 153 -6.14 -11.77 -12.74
CA ARG A 153 -5.27 -12.60 -13.59
C ARG A 153 -4.17 -11.81 -14.30
N PRO A 154 -4.44 -10.64 -14.91
CA PRO A 154 -3.39 -9.83 -15.50
C PRO A 154 -2.37 -9.32 -14.47
N TYR A 155 -2.82 -8.96 -13.27
CA TYR A 155 -1.95 -8.49 -12.20
C TYR A 155 -1.06 -9.62 -11.64
N LYS A 156 -1.62 -10.81 -11.41
CA LYS A 156 -0.85 -11.99 -10.98
C LYS A 156 0.23 -12.35 -12.00
N GLN A 157 -0.07 -12.28 -13.28
CA GLN A 157 0.88 -12.56 -14.35
C GLN A 157 2.02 -11.53 -14.41
N GLN A 158 1.70 -10.25 -14.25
CA GLN A 158 2.70 -9.17 -14.16
C GLN A 158 3.55 -9.27 -12.90
N LEU A 159 2.96 -9.63 -11.75
CA LEU A 159 3.67 -9.85 -10.51
C LEU A 159 4.67 -11.02 -10.63
N HIS A 160 4.25 -12.15 -11.21
CA HIS A 160 5.15 -13.28 -11.47
C HIS A 160 6.30 -12.90 -12.42
N GLN A 161 6.04 -12.09 -13.45
CA GLN A 161 7.08 -11.59 -14.34
C GLN A 161 8.06 -10.67 -13.61
N ALA A 162 7.56 -9.72 -12.83
CA ALA A 162 8.39 -8.80 -12.04
C ALA A 162 9.22 -9.54 -10.97
N GLN A 163 8.65 -10.55 -10.32
CA GLN A 163 9.36 -11.38 -9.36
C GLN A 163 10.45 -12.24 -10.03
N ALA A 164 10.16 -12.82 -11.19
CA ALA A 164 11.13 -13.57 -11.97
C ALA A 164 12.28 -12.69 -12.48
N GLU A 165 11.97 -11.47 -12.89
CA GLU A 165 12.94 -10.48 -13.34
C GLU A 165 13.82 -9.98 -12.19
N ASN A 166 13.25 -9.70 -11.02
CA ASN A 166 13.99 -9.37 -9.80
C ASN A 166 14.87 -10.52 -9.32
N LYS A 167 14.38 -11.75 -9.35
CA LYS A 167 15.16 -12.94 -9.04
C LYS A 167 16.36 -13.09 -10.00
N TYR A 168 16.11 -12.94 -11.29
CA TYR A 168 17.16 -12.99 -12.32
C TYR A 168 18.23 -11.90 -12.10
N LEU A 169 17.83 -10.66 -11.78
CA LEU A 169 18.73 -9.56 -11.49
C LEU A 169 19.57 -9.79 -10.22
N ARG A 170 18.99 -10.40 -9.19
CA ARG A 170 19.72 -10.77 -7.96
C ARG A 170 20.74 -11.89 -8.20
N GLU A 171 20.37 -12.89 -9.01
CA GLU A 171 21.23 -14.05 -9.29
C GLU A 171 22.36 -13.76 -10.27
N HIS A 172 22.14 -12.86 -11.24
CA HIS A 172 23.06 -12.64 -12.36
C HIS A 172 23.75 -11.27 -12.36
N GLY A 173 23.39 -10.38 -11.44
CA GLY A 173 23.95 -9.05 -11.26
C GLY A 173 23.67 -8.08 -12.44
N LEU A 174 23.65 -6.80 -12.13
CA LEU A 174 23.38 -5.71 -13.08
C LEU A 174 24.28 -5.71 -14.33
N ARG A 175 25.54 -6.17 -14.21
CA ARG A 175 26.47 -6.20 -15.36
C ARG A 175 26.03 -7.13 -16.48
N THR A 176 25.34 -8.23 -16.18
CA THR A 176 24.87 -9.19 -17.18
C THR A 176 23.58 -8.72 -17.85
N ALA A 177 22.70 -8.04 -17.11
CA ALA A 177 21.47 -7.43 -17.64
C ALA A 177 21.77 -6.30 -18.65
N VAL A 178 22.74 -5.44 -18.35
CA VAL A 178 23.20 -4.36 -19.25
C VAL A 178 23.80 -4.93 -20.53
N LYS A 179 24.60 -5.99 -20.45
CA LYS A 179 25.16 -6.64 -21.65
C LYS A 179 24.10 -7.24 -22.58
N ARG A 180 22.96 -7.67 -22.05
CA ARG A 180 21.84 -8.23 -22.82
C ARG A 180 21.01 -7.15 -23.49
N LEU A 181 20.86 -5.99 -22.85
CA LEU A 181 20.18 -4.81 -23.40
C LEU A 181 20.97 -4.15 -24.55
N LEU A 182 22.31 -4.16 -24.48
CA LEU A 182 23.17 -3.60 -25.51
C LEU A 182 23.40 -4.53 -26.73
N ARG A 183 22.87 -5.76 -26.71
CA ARG A 183 22.94 -6.71 -27.85
C ARG A 183 21.64 -6.81 -28.67
N ARG A 184 20.66 -6.00 -28.37
CA ARG A 184 19.42 -5.80 -29.13
C ARG A 184 19.43 -4.42 -29.80
#